data_6991793a835c8234719e029e3bbb1963
#
_entry.id   6991793a835c8234719e029e3bbb1963
#
_cell.length_a   1.000
_cell.length_b   1.000
_cell.length_c   1.000
_cell.angle_alpha   90.00
_cell.angle_beta   90.00
_cell.angle_gamma   90.00
#
_symmetry.space_group_name_H-M   'P 1'
#
loop_
_entity.id
_entity.type
_entity.pdbx_description
1 polymer ?
#
loop_
_entity_poly.entity_id
_entity_poly.type
_entity_poly.pdbx_seq_one_letter_code
_entity_poly.pdbx_strand_id
1 'polypeptide(L)'
;FADAPSTTEFKKLRKRIVRQTREVIEQYGMLKKSESGRRARWLVCLSGGKDSYTLLAVLHELQWRGLLPVDILACNLDQGQPGFPTTVLPEFLEKMGVAHRIEYQDTYSIVIDKIPKGQTFCALCSRLRRGNLYRVAREEGCSAVVLGHHRDDILETFFMNLSIVLFAINFVSI
;
A
#
# COMPACT_ATOMS: atom_id res chain seq x y z
N PHE A 1 -8.93 4.02 -17.74
CA PHE A 1 -9.61 2.72 -17.56
C PHE A 1 -10.48 2.36 -18.76
N ALA A 2 -9.90 2.34 -19.97
CA ALA A 2 -10.61 1.99 -21.19
C ALA A 2 -11.21 0.57 -21.14
N ASP A 3 -10.53 -0.35 -20.44
CA ASP A 3 -10.91 -1.76 -20.33
C ASP A 3 -11.73 -2.09 -19.07
N ALA A 4 -12.23 -1.07 -18.35
CA ALA A 4 -13.04 -1.31 -17.15
C ALA A 4 -14.42 -1.87 -17.51
N PRO A 5 -14.98 -2.79 -16.70
CA PRO A 5 -16.31 -3.33 -16.94
C PRO A 5 -17.37 -2.22 -17.09
N SER A 6 -18.22 -2.35 -18.10
CA SER A 6 -19.27 -1.35 -18.40
C SER A 6 -20.60 -1.63 -17.70
N THR A 7 -20.67 -2.68 -16.85
CA THR A 7 -21.90 -3.09 -16.16
C THR A 7 -22.40 -2.02 -15.19
N THR A 8 -23.72 -1.96 -15.02
CA THR A 8 -24.34 -1.02 -14.08
C THR A 8 -23.89 -1.24 -12.65
N GLU A 9 -23.67 -2.48 -12.26
CA GLU A 9 -23.20 -2.85 -10.91
C GLU A 9 -21.78 -2.34 -10.66
N PHE A 10 -20.86 -2.54 -11.63
CA PHE A 10 -19.51 -2.03 -11.52
C PHE A 10 -19.49 -0.49 -11.42
N LYS A 11 -20.28 0.20 -12.25
CA LYS A 11 -20.40 1.67 -12.21
C LYS A 11 -20.90 2.18 -10.85
N LYS A 12 -21.90 1.50 -10.26
CA LYS A 12 -22.43 1.83 -8.92
C LYS A 12 -21.37 1.61 -7.85
N LEU A 13 -20.68 0.45 -7.89
CA LEU A 13 -19.61 0.11 -6.96
C LEU A 13 -18.46 1.13 -7.02
N ARG A 14 -17.94 1.41 -8.21
CA ARG A 14 -16.90 2.41 -8.45
C ARG A 14 -17.28 3.77 -7.88
N LYS A 15 -18.48 4.27 -8.22
CA LYS A 15 -18.98 5.55 -7.70
C LYS A 15 -19.03 5.58 -6.17
N ARG A 16 -19.49 4.49 -5.56
CA ARG A 16 -19.55 4.36 -4.10
C ARG A 16 -18.17 4.40 -3.47
N ILE A 17 -17.23 3.60 -3.96
CA ILE A 17 -15.86 3.52 -3.41
C ILE A 17 -15.15 4.88 -3.54
N VAL A 18 -15.19 5.50 -4.72
CA VAL A 18 -14.56 6.81 -4.95
C VAL A 18 -15.13 7.87 -4.02
N ARG A 19 -16.46 7.92 -3.85
CA ARG A 19 -17.12 8.84 -2.92
C ARG A 19 -16.71 8.60 -1.48
N GLN A 20 -16.79 7.36 -0.99
CA GLN A 20 -16.46 7.02 0.39
C GLN A 20 -14.98 7.28 0.69
N THR A 21 -14.07 6.99 -0.25
CA THR A 21 -12.65 7.31 -0.08
C THR A 21 -12.44 8.81 0.09
N ARG A 22 -13.09 9.62 -0.72
CA ARG A 22 -13.03 11.08 -0.59
C ARG A 22 -13.56 11.55 0.77
N GLU A 23 -14.73 11.07 1.17
CA GLU A 23 -15.36 11.41 2.46
C GLU A 23 -14.43 11.10 3.63
N VAL A 24 -13.76 9.94 3.61
CA VAL A 24 -12.80 9.52 4.65
C VAL A 24 -11.57 10.43 4.66
N ILE A 25 -11.00 10.75 3.50
CA ILE A 25 -9.85 11.67 3.39
C ILE A 25 -10.18 13.04 3.99
N GLU A 26 -11.36 13.57 3.71
CA GLU A 26 -11.85 14.85 4.23
C GLU A 26 -12.14 14.74 5.75
N GLN A 27 -12.87 13.73 6.19
CA GLN A 27 -13.28 13.53 7.58
C GLN A 27 -12.09 13.40 8.53
N TYR A 28 -11.04 12.71 8.13
CA TYR A 28 -9.85 12.50 8.96
C TYR A 28 -8.73 13.53 8.72
N GLY A 29 -8.99 14.56 7.92
CA GLY A 29 -8.02 15.62 7.66
C GLY A 29 -6.70 15.11 7.09
N MET A 30 -6.76 14.08 6.19
CA MET A 30 -5.56 13.43 5.66
C MET A 30 -4.74 14.35 4.73
N LEU A 31 -5.36 15.41 4.23
CA LEU A 31 -4.71 16.43 3.41
C LEU A 31 -3.98 17.43 4.30
N LYS A 32 -2.72 17.19 4.57
CA LYS A 32 -1.87 18.17 5.24
C LYS A 32 -1.53 19.31 4.29
N LYS A 33 -1.76 20.54 4.70
CA LYS A 33 -1.26 21.71 3.99
C LYS A 33 0.26 21.66 4.00
N SER A 34 0.88 21.74 2.83
CA SER A 34 2.33 21.89 2.75
C SER A 34 2.73 23.28 3.23
N GLU A 35 3.64 23.36 4.19
CA GLU A 35 4.21 24.63 4.65
C GLU A 35 4.92 25.42 3.54
N SER A 36 5.38 24.70 2.50
CA SER A 36 6.10 25.28 1.36
C SER A 36 5.20 25.76 0.22
N GLY A 37 3.87 25.68 0.35
CA GLY A 37 2.93 26.01 -0.73
C GLY A 37 2.93 25.03 -1.91
N ARG A 38 3.76 23.99 -1.89
CA ARG A 38 3.76 22.92 -2.89
C ARG A 38 2.64 21.93 -2.61
N ARG A 39 2.18 21.23 -3.65
CA ARG A 39 1.26 20.11 -3.47
C ARG A 39 1.89 19.04 -2.59
N ALA A 40 1.11 18.46 -1.67
CA ALA A 40 1.55 17.30 -0.92
C ALA A 40 1.78 16.13 -1.87
N ARG A 41 2.81 15.32 -1.62
CA ARG A 41 3.08 14.09 -2.39
C ARG A 41 2.77 12.88 -1.52
N TRP A 42 2.03 11.93 -2.07
CA TRP A 42 1.68 10.66 -1.42
C TRP A 42 2.37 9.48 -2.07
N LEU A 43 3.04 8.65 -1.27
CA LEU A 43 3.62 7.39 -1.71
C LEU A 43 2.57 6.30 -1.66
N VAL A 44 2.06 5.86 -2.80
CA VAL A 44 1.10 4.75 -2.90
C VAL A 44 1.86 3.45 -3.10
N CYS A 45 1.84 2.58 -2.10
CA CYS A 45 2.60 1.33 -2.12
C CYS A 45 1.83 0.23 -2.85
N LEU A 46 2.45 -0.32 -3.88
CA LEU A 46 1.90 -1.39 -4.70
C LEU A 46 2.58 -2.72 -4.35
N SER A 47 1.77 -3.71 -3.97
CA SER A 47 2.23 -5.07 -3.70
C SER A 47 2.05 -6.01 -4.91
N GLY A 48 1.42 -5.53 -5.99
CA GLY A 48 0.98 -6.37 -7.11
C GLY A 48 -0.37 -7.06 -6.88
N GLY A 49 -0.96 -6.93 -5.69
CA GLY A 49 -2.27 -7.49 -5.37
C GLY A 49 -3.44 -6.55 -5.73
N LYS A 50 -4.63 -7.13 -5.91
CA LYS A 50 -5.87 -6.43 -6.33
C LYS A 50 -6.19 -5.18 -5.50
N ASP A 51 -5.96 -5.23 -4.18
CA ASP A 51 -6.32 -4.14 -3.26
C ASP A 51 -5.42 -2.92 -3.46
N SER A 52 -4.11 -3.14 -3.68
CA SER A 52 -3.17 -2.06 -3.97
C SER A 52 -3.44 -1.39 -5.32
N TYR A 53 -3.80 -2.17 -6.35
CA TYR A 53 -4.22 -1.62 -7.64
C TYR A 53 -5.54 -0.86 -7.54
N THR A 54 -6.50 -1.38 -6.78
CA THR A 54 -7.79 -0.69 -6.55
C THR A 54 -7.57 0.64 -5.85
N LEU A 55 -6.73 0.67 -4.81
CA LEU A 55 -6.36 1.89 -4.11
C LEU A 55 -5.75 2.93 -5.07
N LEU A 56 -4.75 2.53 -5.85
CA LEU A 56 -4.14 3.42 -6.84
C LEU A 56 -5.18 3.96 -7.82
N ALA A 57 -6.04 3.09 -8.35
CA ALA A 57 -7.07 3.46 -9.32
C ALA A 57 -8.05 4.52 -8.75
N VAL A 58 -8.48 4.34 -7.51
CA VAL A 58 -9.39 5.27 -6.83
C VAL A 58 -8.72 6.62 -6.56
N LEU A 59 -7.49 6.62 -6.06
CA LEU A 59 -6.75 7.85 -5.78
C LEU A 59 -6.41 8.61 -7.07
N HIS A 60 -5.99 7.91 -8.11
CA HIS A 60 -5.73 8.49 -9.43
C HIS A 60 -7.00 9.09 -10.05
N GLU A 61 -8.15 8.44 -9.92
CA GLU A 61 -9.42 8.99 -10.36
C GLU A 61 -9.79 10.27 -9.60
N LEU A 62 -9.62 10.28 -8.28
CA LEU A 62 -9.87 11.48 -7.46
C LEU A 62 -8.93 12.63 -7.84
N GLN A 63 -7.64 12.34 -8.07
CA GLN A 63 -6.66 13.32 -8.54
C GLN A 63 -7.04 13.88 -9.92
N TRP A 64 -7.34 13.01 -10.87
CA TRP A 64 -7.74 13.40 -12.23
C TRP A 64 -9.00 14.28 -12.25
N ARG A 65 -9.94 14.02 -11.33
CA ARG A 65 -11.14 14.85 -11.16
C ARG A 65 -10.89 16.17 -10.42
N GLY A 66 -9.68 16.44 -9.97
CA GLY A 66 -9.35 17.61 -9.15
C GLY A 66 -9.90 17.56 -7.73
N LEU A 67 -10.35 16.39 -7.27
CA LEU A 67 -10.92 16.18 -5.92
C LEU A 67 -9.87 15.78 -4.88
N LEU A 68 -8.66 15.43 -5.32
CA LEU A 68 -7.53 15.07 -4.48
C LEU A 68 -6.31 15.91 -4.89
N PRO A 69 -6.03 17.03 -4.20
CA PRO A 69 -4.96 17.96 -4.57
C PRO A 69 -3.58 17.49 -4.06
N VAL A 70 -3.21 16.26 -4.38
CA VAL A 70 -1.89 15.69 -4.06
C VAL A 70 -1.22 15.14 -5.30
N ASP A 71 0.11 15.06 -5.29
CA ASP A 71 0.87 14.35 -6.31
C ASP A 71 1.02 12.88 -5.88
N ILE A 72 0.65 11.96 -6.75
CA ILE A 72 0.76 10.52 -6.49
C ILE A 72 2.10 10.03 -7.04
N LEU A 73 2.87 9.35 -6.19
CA LEU A 73 4.02 8.54 -6.55
C LEU A 73 3.72 7.08 -6.21
N ALA A 74 3.58 6.24 -7.22
CA ALA A 74 3.43 4.81 -7.01
C ALA A 74 4.78 4.20 -6.67
N CYS A 75 4.85 3.32 -5.68
CA CYS A 75 6.08 2.64 -5.31
C CYS A 75 5.84 1.14 -5.17
N ASN A 76 6.67 0.35 -5.84
CA ASN A 76 6.76 -1.08 -5.61
C ASN A 76 8.14 -1.41 -5.03
N LEU A 77 8.16 -2.26 -4.03
CA LEU A 77 9.37 -2.85 -3.49
C LEU A 77 9.55 -4.26 -4.08
N ASP A 78 10.48 -4.39 -5.01
CA ASP A 78 10.94 -5.69 -5.50
C ASP A 78 11.90 -6.28 -4.47
N GLN A 79 11.50 -7.41 -3.89
CA GLN A 79 12.23 -8.09 -2.81
C GLN A 79 13.20 -9.15 -3.33
N GLY A 80 13.37 -9.28 -4.63
CA GLY A 80 14.20 -10.31 -5.25
C GLY A 80 13.59 -11.72 -5.20
N GLN A 81 12.26 -11.84 -5.09
CA GLN A 81 11.61 -13.14 -5.08
C GLN A 81 11.71 -13.80 -6.45
N PRO A 82 12.10 -15.09 -6.52
CA PRO A 82 12.15 -15.83 -7.77
C PRO A 82 10.78 -15.84 -8.49
N GLY A 83 10.77 -15.51 -9.79
CA GLY A 83 9.56 -15.50 -10.60
C GLY A 83 8.67 -14.27 -10.47
N PHE A 84 9.10 -13.25 -9.75
CA PHE A 84 8.37 -11.98 -9.70
C PHE A 84 8.46 -11.26 -11.06
N PRO A 85 7.30 -10.89 -11.68
CA PRO A 85 7.28 -10.23 -12.98
C PRO A 85 7.70 -8.76 -12.86
N THR A 86 8.95 -8.46 -13.20
CA THR A 86 9.56 -7.13 -13.02
C THR A 86 9.07 -6.07 -14.01
N THR A 87 8.51 -6.46 -15.18
CA THR A 87 8.10 -5.54 -16.25
C THR A 87 6.64 -5.15 -16.20
N VAL A 88 5.76 -6.02 -15.71
CA VAL A 88 4.31 -5.84 -15.77
C VAL A 88 3.84 -4.57 -15.04
N LEU A 89 4.39 -4.31 -13.85
CA LEU A 89 3.96 -3.16 -13.06
C LEU A 89 4.47 -1.83 -13.62
N PRO A 90 5.76 -1.68 -14.00
CA PRO A 90 6.24 -0.46 -14.67
C PRO A 90 5.46 -0.13 -15.93
N GLU A 91 5.27 -1.09 -16.84
CA GLU A 91 4.51 -0.90 -18.09
C GLU A 91 3.06 -0.45 -17.83
N PHE A 92 2.42 -1.03 -16.82
CA PHE A 92 1.08 -0.62 -16.40
C PHE A 92 1.05 0.83 -15.90
N LEU A 93 2.01 1.23 -15.07
CA LEU A 93 2.10 2.58 -14.50
C LEU A 93 2.42 3.63 -15.56
N GLU A 94 3.31 3.31 -16.51
CA GLU A 94 3.61 4.15 -17.67
C GLU A 94 2.36 4.36 -18.54
N LYS A 95 1.63 3.28 -18.84
CA LYS A 95 0.38 3.35 -19.61
C LYS A 95 -0.67 4.20 -18.89
N MET A 96 -0.70 4.20 -17.58
CA MET A 96 -1.58 5.06 -16.77
C MET A 96 -1.10 6.50 -16.64
N GLY A 97 0.12 6.82 -17.02
CA GLY A 97 0.74 8.12 -16.80
C GLY A 97 0.97 8.45 -15.33
N VAL A 98 1.18 7.44 -14.49
CA VAL A 98 1.44 7.60 -13.06
C VAL A 98 2.93 7.62 -12.79
N ALA A 99 3.41 8.68 -12.12
CA ALA A 99 4.79 8.73 -11.63
C ALA A 99 5.05 7.54 -10.71
N HIS A 100 6.16 6.84 -10.93
CA HIS A 100 6.44 5.64 -10.16
C HIS A 100 7.93 5.46 -9.87
N ARG A 101 8.22 4.66 -8.84
CA ARG A 101 9.55 4.20 -8.46
C ARG A 101 9.49 2.72 -8.13
N ILE A 102 10.30 1.93 -8.81
CA ILE A 102 10.54 0.53 -8.46
C ILE A 102 11.82 0.49 -7.63
N GLU A 103 11.68 0.11 -6.38
CA GLU A 103 12.80 -0.02 -5.45
C GLU A 103 13.19 -1.48 -5.34
N TYR A 104 14.42 -1.80 -5.75
CA TYR A 104 14.97 -3.15 -5.59
C TYR A 104 15.69 -3.26 -4.26
N GLN A 105 15.32 -4.26 -3.47
CA GLN A 105 15.99 -4.59 -2.23
C GLN A 105 15.91 -6.10 -2.01
N ASP A 106 17.02 -6.80 -2.11
CA ASP A 106 17.06 -8.25 -1.86
C ASP A 106 16.82 -8.57 -0.37
N THR A 107 15.57 -8.42 0.04
CA THR A 107 15.13 -8.80 1.38
C THR A 107 14.84 -10.28 1.47
N TYR A 108 14.59 -10.93 0.34
CA TYR A 108 14.28 -12.36 0.29
C TYR A 108 15.48 -13.19 0.75
N SER A 109 16.66 -12.95 0.18
CA SER A 109 17.89 -13.65 0.60
C SER A 109 18.24 -13.40 2.05
N ILE A 110 18.10 -12.15 2.53
CA ILE A 110 18.34 -11.80 3.95
C ILE A 110 17.42 -12.59 4.87
N VAL A 111 16.16 -12.75 4.51
CA VAL A 111 15.16 -13.46 5.32
C VAL A 111 15.45 -14.95 5.34
N ILE A 112 15.79 -15.56 4.21
CA ILE A 112 16.13 -16.99 4.13
C ILE A 112 17.39 -17.30 4.93
N ASP A 113 18.40 -16.44 4.87
CA ASP A 113 19.67 -16.65 5.57
C ASP A 113 19.53 -16.54 7.11
N LYS A 114 18.68 -15.61 7.58
CA LYS A 114 18.58 -15.30 9.02
C LYS A 114 17.52 -16.09 9.79
N ILE A 115 16.59 -16.75 9.10
CA ILE A 115 15.48 -17.44 9.78
C ILE A 115 15.68 -18.96 9.69
N PRO A 116 15.74 -19.66 10.84
CA PRO A 116 15.84 -21.12 10.88
C PRO A 116 14.67 -21.79 10.15
N LYS A 117 14.93 -22.91 9.50
CA LYS A 117 13.90 -23.73 8.84
C LYS A 117 12.77 -24.06 9.83
N GLY A 118 11.53 -23.77 9.45
CA GLY A 118 10.32 -24.03 10.25
C GLY A 118 9.79 -22.84 11.04
N GLN A 119 10.47 -21.68 11.01
CA GLN A 119 9.94 -20.44 11.59
C GLN A 119 9.28 -19.54 10.54
N THR A 120 8.36 -18.67 10.98
CA THR A 120 7.62 -17.76 10.09
C THR A 120 8.46 -16.55 9.69
N PHE A 121 8.56 -16.31 8.38
CA PHE A 121 9.34 -15.22 7.79
C PHE A 121 8.65 -13.85 7.88
N CYS A 122 7.34 -13.83 8.20
CA CYS A 122 6.49 -12.65 8.02
C CYS A 122 6.91 -11.42 8.82
N ALA A 123 7.35 -11.60 10.06
CA ALA A 123 7.70 -10.47 10.95
C ALA A 123 8.93 -9.69 10.46
N LEU A 124 10.02 -10.39 10.09
CA LEU A 124 11.25 -9.78 9.61
C LEU A 124 11.03 -9.14 8.23
N CYS A 125 10.40 -9.86 7.32
CA CYS A 125 10.06 -9.38 5.98
C CYS A 125 9.20 -8.11 6.04
N SER A 126 8.16 -8.10 6.89
CA SER A 126 7.29 -6.94 7.08
C SER A 126 8.03 -5.73 7.67
N ARG A 127 8.97 -5.95 8.58
CA ARG A 127 9.81 -4.88 9.17
C ARG A 127 10.74 -4.27 8.14
N LEU A 128 11.46 -5.08 7.37
CA LEU A 128 12.37 -4.63 6.31
C LEU A 128 11.61 -3.87 5.22
N ARG A 129 10.47 -4.40 4.80
CA ARG A 129 9.60 -3.75 3.81
C ARG A 129 9.17 -2.36 4.27
N ARG A 130 8.66 -2.22 5.48
CA ARG A 130 8.25 -0.92 6.03
C ARG A 130 9.41 0.06 6.12
N GLY A 131 10.59 -0.39 6.57
CA GLY A 131 11.78 0.45 6.64
C GLY A 131 12.17 1.02 5.28
N ASN A 132 12.16 0.20 4.23
CA ASN A 132 12.47 0.64 2.87
C ASN A 132 11.42 1.62 2.33
N LEU A 133 10.13 1.35 2.51
CA LEU A 133 9.06 2.26 2.07
C LEU A 133 9.14 3.62 2.76
N TYR A 134 9.44 3.66 4.05
CA TYR A 134 9.64 4.93 4.77
C TYR A 134 10.90 5.68 4.33
N ARG A 135 11.97 4.96 3.97
CA ARG A 135 13.16 5.58 3.38
C ARG A 135 12.83 6.23 2.05
N VAL A 136 12.20 5.49 1.14
CA VAL A 136 11.75 6.01 -0.17
C VAL A 136 10.83 7.22 0.02
N ALA A 137 9.86 7.15 0.93
CA ALA A 137 8.95 8.27 1.19
C ALA A 137 9.68 9.54 1.61
N ARG A 138 10.72 9.43 2.43
CA ARG A 138 11.57 10.57 2.84
C ARG A 138 12.42 11.10 1.70
N GLU A 139 13.06 10.22 0.93
CA GLU A 139 13.88 10.60 -0.23
C GLU A 139 13.05 11.37 -1.28
N GLU A 140 11.81 10.94 -1.50
CA GLU A 140 10.88 11.55 -2.47
C GLU A 140 10.08 12.73 -1.91
N GLY A 141 10.32 13.11 -0.66
CA GLY A 141 9.59 14.21 -0.01
C GLY A 141 8.09 13.95 0.15
N CYS A 142 7.69 12.70 0.31
CA CYS A 142 6.29 12.34 0.48
C CYS A 142 5.80 12.68 1.88
N SER A 143 4.60 13.27 1.97
CA SER A 143 3.95 13.63 3.23
C SER A 143 3.15 12.48 3.85
N ALA A 144 2.87 11.43 3.07
CA ALA A 144 2.15 10.24 3.53
C ALA A 144 2.58 8.98 2.76
N VAL A 145 2.48 7.85 3.44
CA VAL A 145 2.59 6.50 2.86
C VAL A 145 1.21 5.88 2.88
N VAL A 146 0.73 5.42 1.72
CA VAL A 146 -0.63 4.92 1.54
C VAL A 146 -0.56 3.44 1.17
N LEU A 147 -1.27 2.61 1.94
CA LEU A 147 -1.25 1.16 1.83
C LEU A 147 -2.65 0.63 1.53
N GLY A 148 -2.75 -0.37 0.66
CA GLY A 148 -4.00 -1.02 0.27
C GLY A 148 -4.50 -2.04 1.29
N HIS A 149 -4.54 -1.67 2.59
CA HIS A 149 -5.16 -2.49 3.62
C HIS A 149 -6.64 -2.14 3.76
N HIS A 150 -7.46 -3.14 4.05
CA HIS A 150 -8.88 -2.96 4.33
C HIS A 150 -9.23 -3.34 5.79
N ARG A 151 -10.49 -3.12 6.16
CA ARG A 151 -10.95 -3.34 7.53
C ARG A 151 -10.67 -4.76 8.03
N ASP A 152 -10.84 -5.77 7.18
CA ASP A 152 -10.69 -7.16 7.58
C ASP A 152 -9.22 -7.50 7.91
N ASP A 153 -8.24 -6.92 7.19
CA ASP A 153 -6.82 -7.04 7.55
C ASP A 153 -6.53 -6.53 8.98
N ILE A 154 -7.20 -5.43 9.35
CA ILE A 154 -7.05 -4.82 10.68
C ILE A 154 -7.67 -5.74 11.74
N LEU A 155 -8.86 -6.28 11.48
CA LEU A 155 -9.56 -7.19 12.37
C LEU A 155 -8.79 -8.50 12.55
N GLU A 156 -8.30 -9.10 11.47
CA GLU A 156 -7.48 -10.30 11.50
C GLU A 156 -6.22 -10.08 12.34
N THR A 157 -5.52 -8.96 12.11
CA THR A 157 -4.33 -8.59 12.88
C THR A 157 -4.66 -8.40 14.36
N PHE A 158 -5.79 -7.76 14.68
CA PHE A 158 -6.25 -7.57 16.04
C PHE A 158 -6.51 -8.92 16.74
N PHE A 159 -7.26 -9.82 16.11
CA PHE A 159 -7.56 -11.14 16.68
C PHE A 159 -6.29 -12.02 16.82
N MET A 160 -5.39 -11.98 15.85
CA MET A 160 -4.11 -12.69 15.99
C MET A 160 -3.31 -12.19 17.19
N ASN A 161 -3.17 -10.88 17.37
CA ASN A 161 -2.47 -10.30 18.50
C ASN A 161 -3.14 -10.65 19.84
N LEU A 162 -4.48 -10.58 19.89
CA LEU A 162 -5.24 -10.97 21.08
C LEU A 162 -5.02 -12.44 21.43
N SER A 163 -5.03 -13.33 20.45
CA SER A 163 -4.77 -14.76 20.65
C SER A 163 -3.38 -15.03 21.21
N ILE A 164 -2.35 -14.32 20.72
CA ILE A 164 -0.98 -14.43 21.22
C ILE A 164 -0.90 -13.98 22.68
N VAL A 165 -1.53 -12.86 23.03
CA VAL A 165 -1.55 -12.34 24.41
C VAL A 165 -2.26 -13.31 25.35
N LEU A 166 -3.43 -13.84 24.95
CA LEU A 166 -4.16 -14.82 25.75
C LEU A 166 -3.37 -16.11 25.95
N PHE A 167 -2.67 -16.59 24.92
CA PHE A 167 -1.80 -17.76 25.03
C PHE A 167 -0.63 -17.53 25.99
N ALA A 168 0.01 -16.36 25.91
CA ALA A 168 1.11 -15.99 26.80
C ALA A 168 0.66 -15.88 28.27
N ILE A 169 -0.53 -15.34 28.54
CA ILE A 169 -1.09 -15.25 29.91
C ILE A 169 -1.34 -16.64 30.49
N ASN A 170 -1.90 -17.57 29.69
CA ASN A 170 -2.13 -18.94 30.16
C ASN A 170 -0.83 -19.73 30.42
N PHE A 171 0.28 -19.35 29.81
CA PHE A 171 1.59 -20.02 30.03
C PHE A 171 2.31 -19.50 31.29
N VAL A 172 1.95 -18.35 31.82
CA VAL A 172 2.52 -17.73 33.02
C VAL A 172 1.74 -18.16 34.30
N SER A 173 0.61 -18.82 34.15
CA SER A 173 -0.25 -19.26 35.29
C SER A 173 -0.04 -20.71 35.74
N ILE A 174 1.05 -21.35 35.31
CA ILE A 174 1.50 -22.65 35.80
C ILE A 174 2.86 -22.49 36.45
#